data_b21123bcc9d746be820891ab7cbb1fad
#
_entry.id   b21123bcc9d746be820891ab7cbb1fad
#
_cell.length_a   1.000
_cell.length_b   1.000
_cell.length_c   1.000
_cell.angle_alpha   90.00
_cell.angle_beta   90.00
_cell.angle_gamma   90.00
#
_symmetry.space_group_name_H-M   'P 1'
#
loop_
_entity.id
_entity.type
_entity.pdbx_description
1 polymer ?
#
loop_
_entity_poly.entity_id
_entity_poly.type
_entity_poly.pdbx_seq_one_letter_code
_entity_poly.pdbx_strand_id
1 'polypeptide(L)'
;FCLSRGLGDVYKRQEIRHLGHSVQKSYEQIEKLMDEIIRQQNERRKSELDALQSQINPHFLYNTLDSIVWMIEGERYEDAVFMITQLASLFRISLSRGKTIISVEDEIKHAKNYMNIQKIRYKNSFAIDFSIEEEILHCCTVKLVVQPLLENAIYYGVECMDGDGEIDVNGYRREDDIYIEVRDNGLGIPEDEVEQLLKENNRVHKRGSGVGLLNVHNRIRLRFGEEYGLEIESEPDEGTTVRIHLPYIVYTPEEQERLESGRKPVSYTHLTL
;
A
#
# COMPACT_ATOMS: atom_id res chain seq x y z
N PHE A 1 8.67 70.16 39.85
CA PHE A 1 7.65 69.84 38.85
C PHE A 1 8.18 69.57 37.43
N CYS A 2 9.30 70.13 37.04
CA CYS A 2 9.97 69.86 35.75
C CYS A 2 10.68 68.50 35.68
N LEU A 3 11.25 67.98 36.80
CA LEU A 3 11.96 66.70 36.83
C LEU A 3 11.02 65.48 36.73
N SER A 4 9.76 65.56 37.20
CA SER A 4 8.81 64.49 37.14
C SER A 4 8.21 64.28 35.71
N ARG A 5 8.09 65.34 34.92
CA ARG A 5 7.66 65.24 33.50
C ARG A 5 8.73 64.63 32.60
N GLY A 6 10.00 64.95 32.81
CA GLY A 6 11.11 64.38 32.03
C GLY A 6 11.30 62.89 32.24
N LEU A 7 11.11 62.39 33.47
CA LEU A 7 11.19 60.95 33.77
C LEU A 7 10.02 60.18 33.16
N GLY A 8 8.80 60.73 33.13
CA GLY A 8 7.64 60.10 32.52
C GLY A 8 7.77 59.93 31.01
N ASP A 9 8.37 60.92 30.34
CA ASP A 9 8.59 60.86 28.87
C ASP A 9 9.71 59.89 28.49
N VAL A 10 10.75 59.76 29.30
CA VAL A 10 11.83 58.78 29.11
C VAL A 10 11.30 57.35 29.30
N TYR A 11 10.46 57.13 30.32
CA TYR A 11 9.86 55.81 30.59
C TYR A 11 8.90 55.37 29.45
N LYS A 12 8.05 56.27 28.99
CA LYS A 12 7.17 56.01 27.82
C LYS A 12 7.93 55.69 26.54
N ARG A 13 9.03 56.37 26.26
CA ARG A 13 9.87 56.10 25.09
C ARG A 13 10.55 54.74 25.21
N GLN A 14 10.91 54.31 26.40
CA GLN A 14 11.53 53.02 26.64
C GLN A 14 10.52 51.86 26.46
N GLU A 15 9.28 52.02 26.94
CA GLU A 15 8.19 51.07 26.75
C GLU A 15 7.80 50.95 25.27
N ILE A 16 7.70 52.06 24.52
CA ILE A 16 7.42 52.05 23.10
C ILE A 16 8.54 51.35 22.33
N ARG A 17 9.81 51.54 22.73
CA ARG A 17 10.94 50.84 22.09
C ARG A 17 10.93 49.36 22.39
N HIS A 18 10.59 48.95 23.63
CA HIS A 18 10.40 47.54 24.00
C HIS A 18 9.25 46.88 23.24
N LEU A 19 8.13 47.59 23.09
CA LEU A 19 6.99 47.12 22.34
C LEU A 19 7.35 46.93 20.84
N GLY A 20 8.03 47.93 20.25
CA GLY A 20 8.52 47.83 18.87
C GLY A 20 9.46 46.62 18.65
N HIS A 21 10.39 46.37 19.59
CA HIS A 21 11.28 45.21 19.51
C HIS A 21 10.53 43.88 19.66
N SER A 22 9.53 43.83 20.54
CA SER A 22 8.71 42.65 20.73
C SER A 22 7.86 42.35 19.50
N VAL A 23 7.24 43.36 18.89
CA VAL A 23 6.47 43.22 17.63
C VAL A 23 7.36 42.75 16.49
N GLN A 24 8.56 43.34 16.35
CA GLN A 24 9.52 42.94 15.34
C GLN A 24 9.96 41.48 15.49
N LYS A 25 10.27 41.05 16.72
CA LYS A 25 10.63 39.67 17.02
C LYS A 25 9.47 38.68 16.72
N SER A 26 8.25 39.11 17.04
CA SER A 26 7.05 38.28 16.70
C SER A 26 6.86 38.19 15.22
N TYR A 27 7.07 39.24 14.44
CA TYR A 27 6.99 39.26 13.00
C TYR A 27 8.02 38.29 12.36
N GLU A 28 9.28 38.39 12.78
CA GLU A 28 10.36 37.49 12.33
C GLU A 28 10.08 36.02 12.68
N GLN A 29 9.41 35.76 13.82
CA GLN A 29 9.03 34.41 14.23
C GLN A 29 7.87 33.88 13.40
N ILE A 30 6.90 34.72 13.05
CA ILE A 30 5.79 34.37 12.14
C ILE A 30 6.34 34.04 10.75
N GLU A 31 7.23 34.86 10.22
CA GLU A 31 7.86 34.63 8.92
C GLU A 31 8.61 33.30 8.87
N LYS A 32 9.40 32.97 9.87
CA LYS A 32 10.08 31.68 10.00
C LYS A 32 9.10 30.50 10.07
N LEU A 33 8.02 30.64 10.83
CA LEU A 33 7.00 29.59 10.92
C LEU A 33 6.24 29.40 9.61
N MET A 34 5.97 30.49 8.89
CA MET A 34 5.36 30.41 7.56
C MET A 34 6.25 29.69 6.55
N ASP A 35 7.54 30.01 6.52
CA ASP A 35 8.52 29.34 5.65
C ASP A 35 8.63 27.84 6.00
N GLU A 36 8.60 27.49 7.28
CA GLU A 36 8.62 26.10 7.74
C GLU A 36 7.36 25.35 7.33
N ILE A 37 6.19 25.95 7.46
CA ILE A 37 4.91 25.36 7.01
C ILE A 37 4.90 25.15 5.49
N ILE A 38 5.38 26.11 4.71
CA ILE A 38 5.47 26.00 3.25
C ILE A 38 6.43 24.85 2.86
N ARG A 39 7.57 24.75 3.53
CA ARG A 39 8.55 23.68 3.30
C ARG A 39 7.94 22.32 3.62
N GLN A 40 7.30 22.16 4.79
CA GLN A 40 6.63 20.90 5.17
C GLN A 40 5.51 20.51 4.21
N GLN A 41 4.72 21.47 3.73
CA GLN A 41 3.68 21.21 2.74
C GLN A 41 4.26 20.74 1.40
N ASN A 42 5.36 21.34 0.96
CA ASN A 42 6.04 20.93 -0.27
C ASN A 42 6.69 19.55 -0.17
N GLU A 43 7.33 19.25 0.96
CA GLU A 43 7.89 17.92 1.25
C GLU A 43 6.79 16.85 1.31
N ARG A 44 5.68 17.16 1.96
CA ARG A 44 4.51 16.27 2.01
C ARG A 44 3.92 16.04 0.61
N ARG A 45 3.72 17.09 -0.19
CA ARG A 45 3.26 16.99 -1.58
C ARG A 45 4.18 16.15 -2.45
N LYS A 46 5.50 16.35 -2.30
CA LYS A 46 6.49 15.54 -3.01
C LYS A 46 6.41 14.08 -2.60
N SER A 47 6.34 13.79 -1.31
CA SER A 47 6.17 12.42 -0.79
C SER A 47 4.87 11.78 -1.26
N GLU A 48 3.75 12.54 -1.32
CA GLU A 48 2.48 12.07 -1.86
C GLU A 48 2.57 11.77 -3.38
N LEU A 49 3.28 12.60 -4.14
CA LEU A 49 3.52 12.37 -5.58
C LEU A 49 4.44 11.17 -5.81
N ASP A 50 5.51 11.04 -5.04
CA ASP A 50 6.44 9.91 -5.13
C ASP A 50 5.73 8.59 -4.75
N ALA A 51 4.86 8.63 -3.73
CA ALA A 51 4.01 7.50 -3.37
C ALA A 51 2.99 7.13 -4.46
N LEU A 52 2.40 8.12 -5.14
CA LEU A 52 1.50 7.89 -6.27
C LEU A 52 2.25 7.31 -7.49
N GLN A 53 3.45 7.80 -7.77
CA GLN A 53 4.29 7.27 -8.86
C GLN A 53 4.78 5.84 -8.57
N SER A 54 5.07 5.52 -7.30
CA SER A 54 5.51 4.17 -6.91
C SER A 54 4.38 3.12 -6.94
N GLN A 55 3.11 3.53 -6.99
CA GLN A 55 1.96 2.62 -7.13
C GLN A 55 1.83 2.00 -8.53
N ILE A 56 2.50 2.58 -9.53
CA ILE A 56 2.55 2.03 -10.89
C ILE A 56 4.00 1.59 -11.12
N ASN A 57 4.23 0.30 -11.24
CA ASN A 57 5.54 -0.22 -11.66
C ASN A 57 5.77 0.17 -13.13
N PRO A 58 6.69 1.15 -13.44
CA PRO A 58 6.88 1.62 -14.82
C PRO A 58 7.34 0.50 -15.75
N HIS A 59 8.15 -0.42 -15.25
CA HIS A 59 8.65 -1.55 -16.00
C HIS A 59 7.53 -2.52 -16.38
N PHE A 60 6.58 -2.78 -15.49
CA PHE A 60 5.38 -3.57 -15.80
C PHE A 60 4.56 -2.90 -16.91
N LEU A 61 4.37 -1.57 -16.82
CA LEU A 61 3.61 -0.82 -17.82
C LEU A 61 4.29 -0.89 -19.21
N TYR A 62 5.59 -0.58 -19.31
CA TYR A 62 6.31 -0.65 -20.58
C TYR A 62 6.27 -2.05 -21.19
N ASN A 63 6.54 -3.08 -20.41
CA ASN A 63 6.50 -4.46 -20.89
C ASN A 63 5.11 -4.90 -21.35
N THR A 64 4.05 -4.38 -20.71
CA THR A 64 2.67 -4.67 -21.11
C THR A 64 2.32 -3.97 -22.43
N LEU A 65 2.72 -2.71 -22.60
CA LEU A 65 2.52 -1.96 -23.85
C LEU A 65 3.30 -2.59 -25.02
N ASP A 66 4.56 -2.97 -24.79
CA ASP A 66 5.36 -3.68 -25.80
C ASP A 66 4.69 -4.99 -26.20
N SER A 67 4.17 -5.76 -25.23
CA SER A 67 3.42 -7.00 -25.53
C SER A 67 2.20 -6.74 -26.39
N ILE A 68 1.45 -5.64 -26.14
CA ILE A 68 0.29 -5.24 -26.95
C ILE A 68 0.72 -4.91 -28.39
N VAL A 69 1.83 -4.15 -28.56
CA VAL A 69 2.37 -3.83 -29.88
C VAL A 69 2.73 -5.11 -30.65
N TRP A 70 3.44 -6.05 -30.04
CA TRP A 70 3.79 -7.35 -30.64
C TRP A 70 2.55 -8.17 -31.02
N MET A 71 1.46 -8.12 -30.25
CA MET A 71 0.22 -8.78 -30.60
C MET A 71 -0.44 -8.16 -31.84
N ILE A 72 -0.42 -6.81 -31.92
CA ILE A 72 -0.96 -6.10 -33.08
C ILE A 72 -0.15 -6.40 -34.34
N GLU A 73 1.19 -6.38 -34.25
CA GLU A 73 2.09 -6.73 -35.36
C GLU A 73 1.95 -8.20 -35.80
N GLY A 74 1.62 -9.09 -34.82
CA GLY A 74 1.35 -10.50 -35.08
C GLY A 74 -0.10 -10.80 -35.45
N GLU A 75 -0.94 -9.79 -35.76
CA GLU A 75 -2.37 -9.91 -36.14
C GLU A 75 -3.26 -10.56 -35.06
N ARG A 76 -2.80 -10.59 -33.80
CA ARG A 76 -3.52 -11.12 -32.62
C ARG A 76 -4.39 -10.03 -31.99
N TYR A 77 -5.32 -9.48 -32.73
CA TYR A 77 -6.10 -8.30 -32.30
C TYR A 77 -6.99 -8.57 -31.09
N GLU A 78 -7.58 -9.76 -30.98
CA GLU A 78 -8.43 -10.13 -29.83
C GLU A 78 -7.64 -10.16 -28.52
N ASP A 79 -6.44 -10.73 -28.54
CA ASP A 79 -5.53 -10.74 -27.39
C ASP A 79 -5.08 -9.33 -27.02
N ALA A 80 -4.79 -8.47 -28.01
CA ALA A 80 -4.43 -7.09 -27.79
C ALA A 80 -5.56 -6.30 -27.12
N VAL A 81 -6.80 -6.44 -27.60
CA VAL A 81 -8.00 -5.82 -27.01
C VAL A 81 -8.24 -6.34 -25.60
N PHE A 82 -8.11 -7.65 -25.36
CA PHE A 82 -8.20 -8.22 -24.02
C PHE A 82 -7.16 -7.62 -23.09
N MET A 83 -5.88 -7.56 -23.48
CA MET A 83 -4.79 -6.99 -22.71
C MET A 83 -5.04 -5.52 -22.34
N ILE A 84 -5.48 -4.69 -23.29
CA ILE A 84 -5.84 -3.29 -23.07
C ILE A 84 -6.99 -3.19 -22.06
N THR A 85 -7.99 -4.05 -22.14
CA THR A 85 -9.13 -4.07 -21.23
C THR A 85 -8.71 -4.42 -19.80
N GLN A 86 -7.85 -5.44 -19.64
CA GLN A 86 -7.30 -5.80 -18.33
C GLN A 86 -6.48 -4.65 -17.73
N LEU A 87 -5.62 -4.03 -18.55
CA LEU A 87 -4.79 -2.90 -18.13
C LEU A 87 -5.64 -1.69 -17.71
N ALA A 88 -6.66 -1.34 -18.48
CA ALA A 88 -7.58 -0.25 -18.15
C ALA A 88 -8.34 -0.51 -16.83
N SER A 89 -8.78 -1.74 -16.60
CA SER A 89 -9.46 -2.15 -15.37
C SER A 89 -8.50 -2.11 -14.16
N LEU A 90 -7.27 -2.59 -14.32
CA LEU A 90 -6.22 -2.55 -13.32
C LEU A 90 -5.93 -1.11 -12.88
N PHE A 91 -5.75 -0.18 -13.82
CA PHE A 91 -5.52 1.22 -13.50
C PHE A 91 -6.70 1.91 -12.84
N ARG A 92 -7.93 1.57 -13.21
CA ARG A 92 -9.13 2.13 -12.58
C ARG A 92 -9.16 1.86 -11.07
N ILE A 93 -8.77 0.66 -10.65
CA ILE A 93 -8.70 0.27 -9.25
C ILE A 93 -7.48 0.91 -8.58
N SER A 94 -6.30 0.83 -9.21
CA SER A 94 -5.05 1.39 -8.67
C SER A 94 -5.13 2.88 -8.42
N LEU A 95 -5.77 3.64 -9.33
CA LEU A 95 -5.90 5.10 -9.27
C LEU A 95 -7.14 5.58 -8.50
N SER A 96 -7.87 4.73 -7.80
CA SER A 96 -9.14 5.01 -7.10
C SER A 96 -9.11 6.24 -6.20
N ARG A 97 -9.01 7.45 -6.79
CA ARG A 97 -9.13 8.79 -6.19
C ARG A 97 -8.38 8.98 -4.85
N GLY A 98 -7.22 8.34 -4.67
CA GLY A 98 -6.42 8.46 -3.45
C GLY A 98 -6.91 7.63 -2.26
N LYS A 99 -7.98 6.84 -2.41
CA LYS A 99 -8.47 5.94 -1.36
C LYS A 99 -7.46 4.82 -1.08
N THR A 100 -7.23 4.53 0.20
CA THR A 100 -6.31 3.48 0.64
C THR A 100 -7.01 2.21 1.10
N ILE A 101 -8.29 2.33 1.48
CA ILE A 101 -9.15 1.20 1.86
C ILE A 101 -10.15 0.94 0.73
N ILE A 102 -10.26 -0.31 0.30
CA ILE A 102 -11.17 -0.80 -0.73
C ILE A 102 -11.85 -2.09 -0.28
N SER A 103 -12.80 -2.60 -1.07
CA SER A 103 -13.37 -3.92 -0.83
C SER A 103 -12.40 -5.04 -1.22
N VAL A 104 -12.49 -6.20 -0.57
CA VAL A 104 -11.77 -7.41 -0.99
C VAL A 104 -12.14 -7.77 -2.44
N GLU A 105 -13.41 -7.57 -2.87
CA GLU A 105 -13.84 -7.78 -4.25
C GLU A 105 -13.02 -6.97 -5.25
N ASP A 106 -12.81 -5.66 -4.99
CA ASP A 106 -12.02 -4.80 -5.86
C ASP A 106 -10.53 -5.22 -5.86
N GLU A 107 -9.98 -5.61 -4.70
CA GLU A 107 -8.60 -6.09 -4.59
C GLU A 107 -8.39 -7.40 -5.36
N ILE A 108 -9.30 -8.38 -5.22
CA ILE A 108 -9.26 -9.64 -5.97
C ILE A 108 -9.45 -9.41 -7.47
N LYS A 109 -10.34 -8.49 -7.85
CA LYS A 109 -10.50 -8.10 -9.26
C LYS A 109 -9.23 -7.47 -9.83
N HIS A 110 -8.55 -6.62 -9.05
CA HIS A 110 -7.25 -6.06 -9.41
C HIS A 110 -6.21 -7.16 -9.58
N ALA A 111 -6.12 -8.10 -8.64
CA ALA A 111 -5.23 -9.26 -8.68
C ALA A 111 -5.48 -10.14 -9.92
N LYS A 112 -6.75 -10.45 -10.25
CA LYS A 112 -7.12 -11.20 -11.44
C LYS A 112 -6.71 -10.48 -12.73
N ASN A 113 -6.94 -9.17 -12.83
CA ASN A 113 -6.53 -8.39 -14.01
C ASN A 113 -4.99 -8.40 -14.16
N TYR A 114 -4.25 -8.24 -13.06
CA TYR A 114 -2.79 -8.33 -13.06
C TYR A 114 -2.31 -9.70 -13.54
N MET A 115 -2.87 -10.80 -13.03
CA MET A 115 -2.47 -12.14 -13.39
C MET A 115 -2.86 -12.50 -14.84
N ASN A 116 -3.98 -12.02 -15.35
CA ASN A 116 -4.35 -12.18 -16.75
C ASN A 116 -3.30 -11.55 -17.69
N ILE A 117 -2.80 -10.38 -17.35
CA ILE A 117 -1.71 -9.72 -18.10
C ILE A 117 -0.43 -10.57 -18.01
N GLN A 118 -0.07 -11.04 -16.82
CA GLN A 118 1.13 -11.85 -16.62
C GLN A 118 1.05 -13.20 -17.35
N LYS A 119 -0.09 -13.90 -17.32
CA LYS A 119 -0.27 -15.16 -18.06
C LYS A 119 0.06 -15.01 -19.54
N ILE A 120 -0.41 -13.94 -20.16
CA ILE A 120 -0.12 -13.68 -21.57
C ILE A 120 1.38 -13.40 -21.79
N ARG A 121 2.00 -12.58 -20.92
CA ARG A 121 3.43 -12.26 -21.01
C ARG A 121 4.32 -13.49 -20.85
N TYR A 122 3.98 -14.36 -19.91
CA TYR A 122 4.71 -15.61 -19.68
C TYR A 122 4.21 -16.77 -20.57
N LYS A 123 3.45 -16.47 -21.64
CA LYS A 123 2.95 -17.45 -22.62
C LYS A 123 2.21 -18.64 -22.00
N ASN A 124 1.45 -18.38 -20.94
CA ASN A 124 0.72 -19.39 -20.15
C ASN A 124 1.66 -20.47 -19.53
N SER A 125 2.87 -20.09 -19.13
CA SER A 125 3.83 -21.02 -18.52
C SER A 125 3.50 -21.42 -17.08
N PHE A 126 2.40 -20.94 -16.53
CA PHE A 126 1.96 -21.27 -15.17
C PHE A 126 0.43 -21.34 -15.07
N ALA A 127 -0.05 -22.12 -14.12
CA ALA A 127 -1.45 -22.15 -13.73
C ALA A 127 -1.71 -21.17 -12.59
N ILE A 128 -2.92 -20.62 -12.52
CA ILE A 128 -3.40 -19.86 -11.35
C ILE A 128 -4.87 -20.13 -11.13
N ASP A 129 -5.24 -20.37 -9.87
CA ASP A 129 -6.61 -20.49 -9.43
C ASP A 129 -6.98 -19.47 -8.35
N PHE A 130 -8.26 -19.11 -8.27
CA PHE A 130 -8.81 -18.16 -7.29
C PHE A 130 -10.05 -18.76 -6.64
N SER A 131 -9.92 -19.22 -5.43
CA SER A 131 -10.99 -19.78 -4.58
C SER A 131 -11.30 -18.81 -3.44
N ILE A 132 -12.22 -17.87 -3.66
CA ILE A 132 -12.58 -16.82 -2.70
C ILE A 132 -14.01 -17.01 -2.22
N GLU A 133 -14.21 -17.14 -0.92
CA GLU A 133 -15.53 -17.20 -0.30
C GLU A 133 -16.31 -15.89 -0.53
N GLU A 134 -17.57 -15.99 -0.92
CA GLU A 134 -18.41 -14.84 -1.24
C GLU A 134 -18.59 -13.91 -0.03
N GLU A 135 -18.59 -14.47 1.17
CA GLU A 135 -18.76 -13.74 2.43
C GLU A 135 -17.69 -12.67 2.67
N ILE A 136 -16.45 -12.90 2.25
CA ILE A 136 -15.36 -11.96 2.47
C ILE A 136 -15.23 -10.88 1.39
N LEU A 137 -15.88 -11.05 0.23
CA LEU A 137 -15.77 -10.11 -0.89
C LEU A 137 -16.17 -8.68 -0.51
N HIS A 138 -17.12 -8.56 0.40
CA HIS A 138 -17.62 -7.26 0.88
C HIS A 138 -16.90 -6.73 2.12
N CYS A 139 -15.76 -7.29 2.50
CA CYS A 139 -14.96 -6.81 3.63
C CYS A 139 -13.96 -5.74 3.20
N CYS A 140 -13.50 -4.95 4.19
CA CYS A 140 -12.45 -3.95 4.00
C CYS A 140 -11.08 -4.60 3.85
N THR A 141 -10.28 -4.07 2.93
CA THR A 141 -8.84 -4.37 2.84
C THR A 141 -8.05 -3.11 2.48
N VAL A 142 -6.73 -3.16 2.67
CA VAL A 142 -5.82 -2.14 2.15
C VAL A 142 -5.59 -2.40 0.66
N LYS A 143 -5.65 -1.36 -0.15
CA LYS A 143 -5.42 -1.43 -1.59
C LYS A 143 -4.01 -1.93 -1.92
N LEU A 144 -3.89 -2.77 -2.97
CA LEU A 144 -2.61 -3.28 -3.49
C LEU A 144 -1.79 -4.04 -2.43
N VAL A 145 -2.44 -4.98 -1.74
CA VAL A 145 -1.79 -5.89 -0.79
C VAL A 145 -1.62 -7.30 -1.37
N VAL A 146 -2.51 -7.73 -2.28
CA VAL A 146 -2.42 -9.05 -2.91
C VAL A 146 -1.40 -9.05 -4.06
N GLN A 147 -1.32 -7.97 -4.84
CA GLN A 147 -0.40 -7.89 -5.99
C GLN A 147 1.07 -8.16 -5.62
N PRO A 148 1.69 -7.58 -4.56
CA PRO A 148 3.07 -7.88 -4.20
C PRO A 148 3.32 -9.35 -3.82
N LEU A 149 2.30 -10.04 -3.28
CA LEU A 149 2.38 -11.48 -2.99
C LEU A 149 2.44 -12.26 -4.30
N LEU A 150 1.57 -11.91 -5.25
CA LEU A 150 1.56 -12.53 -6.59
C LEU A 150 2.84 -12.23 -7.38
N GLU A 151 3.41 -11.03 -7.25
CA GLU A 151 4.71 -10.71 -7.85
C GLU A 151 5.82 -11.60 -7.32
N ASN A 152 5.82 -11.87 -6.02
CA ASN A 152 6.78 -12.79 -5.41
C ASN A 152 6.54 -14.24 -5.85
N ALA A 153 5.29 -14.71 -5.87
CA ALA A 153 4.93 -16.04 -6.33
C ALA A 153 5.36 -16.27 -7.79
N ILE A 154 5.20 -15.27 -8.68
CA ILE A 154 5.70 -15.35 -10.06
C ILE A 154 7.23 -15.43 -10.08
N TYR A 155 7.90 -14.48 -9.41
CA TYR A 155 9.36 -14.31 -9.54
C TYR A 155 10.14 -15.44 -8.88
N TYR A 156 9.70 -15.93 -7.71
CA TYR A 156 10.40 -16.96 -6.93
C TYR A 156 9.78 -18.35 -7.11
N GLY A 157 8.48 -18.41 -7.36
CA GLY A 157 7.74 -19.65 -7.52
C GLY A 157 7.81 -20.18 -8.94
N VAL A 158 7.40 -19.38 -9.89
CA VAL A 158 7.06 -19.85 -11.23
C VAL A 158 8.16 -19.64 -12.27
N GLU A 159 8.94 -18.57 -12.16
CA GLU A 159 9.98 -18.22 -13.14
C GLU A 159 11.13 -19.24 -13.15
N CYS A 160 11.28 -20.01 -12.07
CA CYS A 160 12.26 -21.06 -11.91
C CYS A 160 11.74 -22.45 -12.31
N MET A 161 10.45 -22.58 -12.64
CA MET A 161 9.79 -23.85 -12.98
C MET A 161 9.53 -23.90 -14.50
N ASP A 162 10.09 -24.88 -15.20
CA ASP A 162 9.99 -25.05 -16.68
C ASP A 162 8.56 -25.35 -17.19
N GLY A 163 7.54 -24.58 -16.72
CA GLY A 163 6.15 -24.69 -17.15
C GLY A 163 5.20 -25.37 -16.16
N ASP A 164 5.70 -25.89 -15.04
CA ASP A 164 4.91 -26.60 -14.03
C ASP A 164 4.58 -25.70 -12.80
N GLY A 165 4.70 -24.38 -12.96
CA GLY A 165 4.41 -23.43 -11.90
C GLY A 165 2.90 -23.32 -11.62
N GLU A 166 2.52 -23.43 -10.35
CA GLU A 166 1.15 -23.30 -9.88
C GLU A 166 1.06 -22.23 -8.80
N ILE A 167 0.03 -21.39 -8.91
CA ILE A 167 -0.28 -20.36 -7.91
C ILE A 167 -1.73 -20.50 -7.50
N ASP A 168 -1.99 -20.67 -6.22
CA ASP A 168 -3.34 -20.71 -5.64
C ASP A 168 -3.60 -19.47 -4.81
N VAL A 169 -4.74 -18.83 -5.01
CA VAL A 169 -5.22 -17.71 -4.21
C VAL A 169 -6.49 -18.12 -3.50
N ASN A 170 -6.43 -18.31 -2.20
CA ASN A 170 -7.56 -18.70 -1.38
C ASN A 170 -7.99 -17.56 -0.48
N GLY A 171 -9.28 -17.34 -0.34
CA GLY A 171 -9.83 -16.34 0.57
C GLY A 171 -10.97 -16.92 1.38
N TYR A 172 -10.89 -16.83 2.70
CA TYR A 172 -11.86 -17.42 3.60
C TYR A 172 -12.02 -16.63 4.90
N ARG A 173 -13.14 -16.87 5.60
CA ARG A 173 -13.40 -16.34 6.93
C ARG A 173 -13.09 -17.39 7.99
N ARG A 174 -12.52 -16.96 9.12
CA ARG A 174 -12.40 -17.75 10.31
C ARG A 174 -12.78 -16.89 11.53
N GLU A 175 -13.93 -17.17 12.12
CA GLU A 175 -14.51 -16.41 13.25
C GLU A 175 -14.71 -14.93 12.91
N ASP A 176 -14.00 -14.02 13.57
CA ASP A 176 -14.07 -12.57 13.38
C ASP A 176 -12.97 -12.04 12.46
N ASP A 177 -12.21 -12.93 11.82
CA ASP A 177 -11.10 -12.58 10.95
C ASP A 177 -11.29 -13.12 9.53
N ILE A 178 -10.62 -12.47 8.56
CA ILE A 178 -10.54 -12.93 7.17
C ILE A 178 -9.09 -13.16 6.78
N TYR A 179 -8.90 -14.14 5.94
CA TYR A 179 -7.59 -14.55 5.43
C TYR A 179 -7.60 -14.57 3.91
N ILE A 180 -6.53 -14.05 3.30
CA ILE A 180 -6.27 -14.19 1.87
C ILE A 180 -4.88 -14.79 1.73
N GLU A 181 -4.81 -16.01 1.20
CA GLU A 181 -3.57 -16.75 1.01
C GLU A 181 -3.16 -16.74 -0.45
N VAL A 182 -1.88 -16.56 -0.68
CA VAL A 182 -1.23 -16.80 -1.97
C VAL A 182 -0.20 -17.89 -1.75
N ARG A 183 -0.40 -19.03 -2.41
CA ARG A 183 0.50 -20.18 -2.37
C ARG A 183 1.12 -20.41 -3.73
N ASP A 184 2.40 -20.65 -3.77
CA ASP A 184 3.13 -21.12 -4.95
C ASP A 184 3.80 -22.48 -4.66
N ASN A 185 4.08 -23.23 -5.71
CA ASN A 185 4.80 -24.49 -5.66
C ASN A 185 6.28 -24.33 -6.05
N GLY A 186 6.87 -23.16 -5.83
CA GLY A 186 8.22 -22.82 -6.24
C GLY A 186 9.32 -23.40 -5.35
N LEU A 187 10.51 -22.80 -5.40
CA LEU A 187 11.69 -23.28 -4.69
C LEU A 187 11.62 -23.15 -3.16
N GLY A 188 10.64 -22.41 -2.64
CA GLY A 188 10.54 -22.12 -1.22
C GLY A 188 11.68 -21.24 -0.70
N ILE A 189 11.62 -20.93 0.59
CA ILE A 189 12.55 -20.05 1.31
C ILE A 189 13.00 -20.77 2.58
N PRO A 190 14.30 -20.80 2.90
CA PRO A 190 14.80 -21.36 4.16
C PRO A 190 14.21 -20.65 5.38
N GLU A 191 13.96 -21.39 6.46
CA GLU A 191 13.29 -20.91 7.68
C GLU A 191 14.01 -19.69 8.30
N ASP A 192 15.35 -19.68 8.28
CA ASP A 192 16.18 -18.58 8.77
C ASP A 192 16.02 -17.29 7.96
N GLU A 193 15.72 -17.39 6.66
CA GLU A 193 15.41 -16.24 5.81
C GLU A 193 13.96 -15.78 5.99
N VAL A 194 12.99 -16.68 6.14
CA VAL A 194 11.57 -16.37 6.38
C VAL A 194 11.42 -15.49 7.63
N GLU A 195 12.08 -15.86 8.74
CA GLU A 195 12.07 -15.07 9.97
C GLU A 195 12.57 -13.64 9.81
N GLN A 196 13.41 -13.40 8.80
CA GLN A 196 14.00 -12.08 8.56
C GLN A 196 13.19 -11.22 7.60
N LEU A 197 12.30 -11.80 6.78
CA LEU A 197 11.55 -11.08 5.74
C LEU A 197 10.66 -9.96 6.30
N LEU A 198 10.09 -10.14 7.50
CA LEU A 198 9.19 -9.18 8.14
C LEU A 198 9.88 -8.33 9.24
N LYS A 199 11.23 -8.45 9.42
CA LYS A 199 11.96 -7.64 10.42
C LYS A 199 12.54 -6.38 9.77
N GLU A 200 12.32 -5.20 10.39
CA GLU A 200 12.73 -3.87 9.87
C GLU A 200 14.26 -3.69 9.68
N ASN A 201 15.11 -4.50 10.31
CA ASN A 201 16.56 -4.33 10.31
C ASN A 201 17.28 -4.97 9.12
N ASN A 202 16.58 -5.45 8.11
CA ASN A 202 17.19 -6.24 7.04
C ASN A 202 17.72 -5.39 5.88
N ARG A 203 18.93 -4.80 6.03
CA ARG A 203 19.68 -4.11 4.95
C ARG A 203 20.36 -5.07 3.95
N VAL A 204 20.09 -6.37 4.02
CA VAL A 204 20.89 -7.39 3.34
C VAL A 204 20.29 -7.89 2.03
N HIS A 205 19.00 -7.64 1.74
CA HIS A 205 18.43 -8.14 0.48
C HIS A 205 18.81 -7.29 -0.73
N LYS A 206 19.88 -7.69 -1.39
CA LYS A 206 20.42 -7.09 -2.63
C LYS A 206 19.50 -7.19 -3.86
N ARG A 207 18.31 -7.78 -3.76
CA ARG A 207 17.32 -7.89 -4.86
C ARG A 207 15.89 -7.90 -4.33
N GLY A 208 15.33 -6.75 -4.17
CA GLY A 208 13.91 -6.38 -4.38
C GLY A 208 12.75 -6.97 -3.54
N SER A 209 12.76 -8.22 -3.13
CA SER A 209 11.53 -8.92 -2.68
C SER A 209 11.11 -8.67 -1.22
N GLY A 210 12.04 -8.60 -0.29
CA GLY A 210 11.70 -8.39 1.13
C GLY A 210 11.05 -7.03 1.43
N VAL A 211 11.36 -6.00 0.63
CA VAL A 211 10.81 -4.65 0.79
C VAL A 211 9.31 -4.62 0.46
N GLY A 212 8.86 -5.38 -0.52
CA GLY A 212 7.44 -5.44 -0.92
C GLY A 212 6.55 -6.04 0.17
N LEU A 213 6.92 -7.19 0.71
CA LEU A 213 6.15 -7.88 1.76
C LEU A 213 6.14 -7.10 3.07
N LEU A 214 7.29 -6.58 3.51
CA LEU A 214 7.39 -5.76 4.71
C LEU A 214 6.52 -4.50 4.61
N ASN A 215 6.49 -3.84 3.45
CA ASN A 215 5.62 -2.69 3.22
C ASN A 215 4.13 -3.08 3.31
N VAL A 216 3.72 -4.22 2.75
CA VAL A 216 2.35 -4.73 2.88
C VAL A 216 2.02 -5.00 4.35
N HIS A 217 2.88 -5.72 5.06
CA HIS A 217 2.74 -6.03 6.48
C HIS A 217 2.52 -4.75 7.31
N ASN A 218 3.40 -3.77 7.17
CA ASN A 218 3.33 -2.51 7.91
C ASN A 218 2.10 -1.68 7.53
N ARG A 219 1.67 -1.69 6.26
CA ARG A 219 0.46 -0.97 5.82
C ARG A 219 -0.81 -1.55 6.43
N ILE A 220 -0.90 -2.88 6.56
CA ILE A 220 -2.01 -3.57 7.20
C ILE A 220 -2.04 -3.22 8.69
N ARG A 221 -0.93 -3.37 9.40
CA ARG A 221 -0.81 -3.07 10.84
C ARG A 221 -1.16 -1.61 11.16
N LEU A 222 -0.73 -0.69 10.32
CA LEU A 222 -1.04 0.74 10.48
C LEU A 222 -2.55 1.02 10.44
N ARG A 223 -3.32 0.22 9.67
CA ARG A 223 -4.77 0.46 9.46
C ARG A 223 -5.65 -0.36 10.38
N PHE A 224 -5.28 -1.59 10.65
CA PHE A 224 -6.14 -2.53 11.36
C PHE A 224 -5.65 -2.85 12.79
N GLY A 225 -4.37 -2.70 13.08
CA GLY A 225 -3.77 -3.01 14.39
C GLY A 225 -2.56 -3.92 14.27
N GLU A 226 -1.80 -4.00 15.37
CA GLU A 226 -0.55 -4.74 15.43
C GLU A 226 -0.74 -6.27 15.34
N GLU A 227 -1.93 -6.75 15.64
CA GLU A 227 -2.35 -8.17 15.58
C GLU A 227 -2.57 -8.68 14.16
N TYR A 228 -2.73 -7.77 13.17
CA TYR A 228 -2.95 -8.08 11.76
C TYR A 228 -1.66 -7.94 10.95
N GLY A 229 -1.67 -8.43 9.70
CA GLY A 229 -0.52 -8.31 8.82
C GLY A 229 -0.31 -9.51 7.93
N LEU A 230 0.96 -9.84 7.67
CA LEU A 230 1.35 -11.02 6.89
C LEU A 230 1.89 -12.12 7.80
N GLU A 231 1.54 -13.35 7.47
CA GLU A 231 2.15 -14.59 7.93
C GLU A 231 2.79 -15.28 6.73
N ILE A 232 3.98 -15.87 6.92
CA ILE A 232 4.73 -16.53 5.84
C ILE A 232 5.10 -17.93 6.33
N GLU A 233 4.73 -18.93 5.54
CA GLU A 233 5.10 -20.33 5.71
C GLU A 233 5.79 -20.77 4.43
N SER A 234 7.00 -21.32 4.53
CA SER A 234 7.75 -21.78 3.36
C SER A 234 8.67 -22.93 3.74
N GLU A 235 8.77 -23.90 2.84
CA GLU A 235 9.69 -25.02 2.95
C GLU A 235 10.51 -25.12 1.65
N PRO A 236 11.84 -25.29 1.73
CA PRO A 236 12.67 -25.44 0.54
C PRO A 236 12.18 -26.60 -0.33
N ASP A 237 12.09 -26.35 -1.65
CA ASP A 237 11.59 -27.26 -2.68
C ASP A 237 10.11 -27.67 -2.58
N GLU A 238 9.33 -27.07 -1.67
CA GLU A 238 7.88 -27.32 -1.54
C GLU A 238 7.01 -26.08 -1.84
N GLY A 239 7.64 -24.89 -1.88
CA GLY A 239 6.98 -23.64 -2.21
C GLY A 239 6.79 -22.70 -1.03
N THR A 240 6.00 -21.63 -1.25
CA THR A 240 5.76 -20.59 -0.27
C THR A 240 4.27 -20.29 -0.16
N THR A 241 3.78 -20.12 1.06
CA THR A 241 2.44 -19.61 1.37
C THR A 241 2.56 -18.30 2.12
N VAL A 242 2.04 -17.23 1.56
CA VAL A 242 1.95 -15.92 2.21
C VAL A 242 0.49 -15.63 2.49
N ARG A 243 0.16 -15.43 3.76
CA ARG A 243 -1.20 -15.21 4.24
C ARG A 243 -1.37 -13.78 4.72
N ILE A 244 -2.38 -13.09 4.22
CA ILE A 244 -2.86 -11.78 4.70
C ILE A 244 -3.91 -12.07 5.77
N HIS A 245 -3.70 -11.57 6.99
CA HIS A 245 -4.62 -11.62 8.11
C HIS A 245 -5.25 -10.26 8.35
N LEU A 246 -6.58 -10.17 8.31
CA LEU A 246 -7.37 -8.94 8.45
C LEU A 246 -8.60 -9.18 9.33
N PRO A 247 -9.15 -8.15 10.01
CA PRO A 247 -10.42 -8.28 10.71
C PRO A 247 -11.60 -8.38 9.73
N TYR A 248 -12.67 -9.07 10.14
CA TYR A 248 -13.94 -9.08 9.42
C TYR A 248 -14.67 -7.75 9.61
N ILE A 249 -14.43 -6.79 8.73
CA ILE A 249 -15.09 -5.48 8.71
C ILE A 249 -15.77 -5.31 7.38
N VAL A 250 -17.10 -5.19 7.37
CA VAL A 250 -17.87 -4.98 6.14
C VAL A 250 -17.55 -3.60 5.55
N TYR A 251 -17.30 -3.57 4.24
CA TYR A 251 -16.96 -2.35 3.52
C TYR A 251 -18.18 -1.45 3.34
N THR A 252 -18.18 -0.32 4.04
CA THR A 252 -19.13 0.77 3.89
C THR A 252 -18.38 2.10 3.75
N PRO A 253 -19.00 3.16 3.22
CA PRO A 253 -18.36 4.48 3.13
C PRO A 253 -17.90 5.00 4.49
N GLU A 254 -18.68 4.74 5.56
CA GLU A 254 -18.37 5.17 6.92
C GLU A 254 -17.15 4.43 7.48
N GLU A 255 -17.09 3.11 7.30
CA GLU A 255 -15.96 2.29 7.73
C GLU A 255 -14.69 2.62 6.95
N GLN A 256 -14.81 2.88 5.65
CA GLN A 256 -13.71 3.34 4.84
C GLN A 256 -13.12 4.66 5.38
N GLU A 257 -13.96 5.68 5.62
CA GLU A 257 -13.51 6.97 6.16
C GLU A 257 -12.91 6.83 7.57
N ARG A 258 -13.50 5.97 8.41
CA ARG A 258 -12.99 5.67 9.75
C ARG A 258 -11.56 5.08 9.68
N LEU A 259 -11.37 4.05 8.87
CA LEU A 259 -10.07 3.38 8.72
C LEU A 259 -9.03 4.31 8.07
N GLU A 260 -9.42 5.14 7.11
CA GLU A 260 -8.51 6.11 6.47
C GLU A 260 -8.09 7.24 7.42
N SER A 261 -8.97 7.67 8.34
CA SER A 261 -8.67 8.70 9.34
C SER A 261 -7.80 8.22 10.51
N GLY A 262 -7.51 6.92 10.61
CA GLY A 262 -6.73 6.33 11.70
C GLY A 262 -7.45 6.31 13.06
N ARG A 263 -8.76 6.50 13.09
CA ARG A 263 -9.57 6.37 14.32
C ARG A 263 -9.68 4.89 14.67
N LYS A 264 -9.21 4.53 15.89
CA LYS A 264 -9.32 3.15 16.41
C LYS A 264 -10.78 2.68 16.41
N PRO A 265 -11.03 1.37 16.17
CA PRO A 265 -12.36 0.81 16.24
C PRO A 265 -12.97 1.10 17.61
N VAL A 266 -14.20 1.59 17.63
CA VAL A 266 -14.98 1.64 18.87
C VAL A 266 -15.41 0.20 19.11
N SER A 267 -14.82 -0.43 20.13
CA SER A 267 -15.25 -1.77 20.59
C SER A 267 -16.75 -1.69 20.93
N TYR A 268 -17.59 -2.20 20.07
CA TYR A 268 -18.96 -2.52 20.41
C TYR A 268 -18.92 -3.77 21.28
N THR A 269 -18.62 -3.60 22.57
CA THR A 269 -19.00 -4.59 23.56
C THR A 269 -20.50 -4.76 23.45
N HIS A 270 -20.92 -5.98 23.13
CA HIS A 270 -22.31 -6.42 23.09
C HIS A 270 -23.09 -5.86 24.27
N LEU A 271 -24.00 -4.91 23.99
CA LEU A 271 -25.15 -4.67 24.83
C LEU A 271 -26.18 -5.74 24.45
N THR A 272 -26.05 -6.93 25.06
CA THR A 272 -27.15 -7.88 25.19
C THR A 272 -28.15 -7.28 26.18
N LEU A 273 -29.32 -6.91 25.68
CA LEU A 273 -30.55 -6.80 26.47
C LEU A 273 -31.24 -8.14 26.51
#